data_03f9f217e2cbb332966489a1921bb9c9
#
_entry.id   03f9f217e2cbb332966489a1921bb9c9
#
_cell.length_a   1.000
_cell.length_b   1.000
_cell.length_c   1.000
_cell.angle_alpha   90.00
_cell.angle_beta   90.00
_cell.angle_gamma   90.00
#
_symmetry.space_group_name_H-M   'P 1'
#
loop_
_entity.id
_entity.type
_entity.pdbx_description
1 polymer ?
#
loop_
_entity_poly.entity_id
_entity_poly.type
_entity_poly.pdbx_seq_one_letter_code
_entity_poly.pdbx_strand_id
1 'polypeptide(L)'
;MDLKQLAYFVEVVERGSFSKAAVSLNLAQPSLSRQIGLLETELGHRLLERTGRGVSITEAGSALLVHAKVMLGAAEDAKFQIKEMRNDPTGRIVVGLPHRVAMGLCVPLIKRFRTQIPNALITVVEGL
;
A
#
# COMPACT_ATOMS: atom_id res chain seq x y z
N MET A 1 -1.30 -16.57 -8.11
CA MET A 1 -1.33 -15.11 -7.85
C MET A 1 -0.55 -14.82 -6.58
N ASP A 2 0.48 -14.03 -6.68
CA ASP A 2 1.28 -13.64 -5.52
C ASP A 2 1.38 -12.11 -5.42
N LEU A 3 1.91 -11.62 -4.31
CA LEU A 3 2.03 -10.17 -4.07
C LEU A 3 2.94 -9.50 -5.09
N LYS A 4 3.95 -10.20 -5.57
CA LYS A 4 4.89 -9.68 -6.57
C LYS A 4 4.20 -9.43 -7.91
N GLN A 5 3.39 -10.40 -8.36
CA GLN A 5 2.59 -10.24 -9.57
C GLN A 5 1.58 -9.12 -9.44
N LEU A 6 0.95 -8.97 -8.26
CA LEU A 6 0.04 -7.87 -7.99
C LEU A 6 0.74 -6.52 -8.03
N ALA A 7 1.94 -6.42 -7.46
CA ALA A 7 2.74 -5.20 -7.50
C ALA A 7 3.13 -4.85 -8.95
N TYR A 8 3.50 -5.83 -9.75
CA TYR A 8 3.81 -5.63 -11.16
C TYR A 8 2.59 -5.12 -11.94
N PHE A 9 1.45 -5.73 -11.70
CA PHE A 9 0.19 -5.31 -12.32
C PHE A 9 -0.16 -3.85 -11.99
N VAL A 10 -0.11 -3.49 -10.72
CA VAL A 10 -0.39 -2.11 -10.27
C VAL A 10 0.58 -1.12 -10.93
N GLU A 11 1.85 -1.44 -10.99
CA GLU A 11 2.86 -0.57 -11.60
C GLU A 11 2.61 -0.35 -13.09
N VAL A 12 2.24 -1.38 -13.84
CA VAL A 12 1.88 -1.25 -15.26
C VAL A 12 0.67 -0.34 -15.42
N VAL A 13 -0.34 -0.50 -14.58
CA VAL A 13 -1.55 0.35 -14.62
C VAL A 13 -1.19 1.81 -14.34
N GLU A 14 -0.43 2.06 -13.28
CA GLU A 14 -0.07 3.43 -12.87
C GLU A 14 0.84 4.13 -13.88
N ARG A 15 1.78 3.41 -14.48
CA ARG A 15 2.66 3.96 -15.51
C ARG A 15 1.98 4.05 -16.88
N GLY A 16 0.93 3.28 -17.11
CA GLY A 16 0.24 3.23 -18.40
C GLY A 16 1.08 2.60 -19.52
N SER A 17 2.14 1.90 -19.19
CA SER A 17 3.10 1.35 -20.14
C SER A 17 3.90 0.21 -19.53
N PHE A 18 4.04 -0.89 -20.26
CA PHE A 18 4.93 -1.99 -19.88
C PHE A 18 6.40 -1.56 -19.84
N SER A 19 6.83 -0.78 -20.82
CA SER A 19 8.21 -0.29 -20.90
C SER A 19 8.58 0.57 -19.70
N LYS A 20 7.73 1.52 -19.35
CA LYS A 20 7.95 2.41 -18.20
C LYS A 20 7.91 1.66 -16.88
N ALA A 21 6.97 0.73 -16.74
CA ALA A 21 6.87 -0.11 -15.54
C ALA A 21 8.11 -1.01 -15.39
N ALA A 22 8.58 -1.60 -16.48
CA ALA A 22 9.78 -2.44 -16.46
C ALA A 22 11.01 -1.67 -15.99
N VAL A 23 11.19 -0.43 -16.46
CA VAL A 23 12.27 0.44 -16.00
C VAL A 23 12.15 0.72 -14.51
N SER A 24 10.95 1.12 -14.06
CA SER A 24 10.67 1.40 -12.65
C SER A 24 10.92 0.20 -11.73
N LEU A 25 10.56 -1.00 -12.19
CA LEU A 25 10.72 -2.25 -11.44
C LEU A 25 12.11 -2.88 -11.60
N ASN A 26 12.96 -2.29 -12.41
CA ASN A 26 14.27 -2.84 -12.76
C ASN A 26 14.18 -4.26 -13.32
N LEU A 27 13.26 -4.47 -14.24
CA LEU A 27 13.01 -5.74 -14.92
C LEU A 27 13.14 -5.58 -16.43
N ALA A 28 13.41 -6.70 -17.11
CA ALA A 28 13.27 -6.76 -18.56
C ALA A 28 11.77 -6.76 -18.91
N GLN A 29 11.39 -6.03 -19.95
CA GLN A 29 9.98 -5.94 -20.36
C GLN A 29 9.38 -7.32 -20.70
N PRO A 30 10.08 -8.26 -21.39
CA PRO A 30 9.54 -9.58 -21.62
C PRO A 30 9.22 -10.35 -20.34
N SER A 31 10.03 -10.20 -19.29
CA SER A 31 9.80 -10.82 -17.99
C SER A 31 8.55 -10.26 -17.33
N LEU A 32 8.37 -8.95 -17.36
CA LEU A 32 7.18 -8.30 -16.83
C LEU A 32 5.92 -8.74 -17.58
N SER A 33 5.96 -8.73 -18.91
CA SER A 33 4.84 -9.20 -19.75
C SER A 33 4.46 -10.65 -19.45
N ARG A 34 5.47 -11.50 -19.24
CA ARG A 34 5.25 -12.91 -18.89
C ARG A 34 4.53 -13.05 -17.54
N GLN A 35 4.96 -12.31 -16.53
CA GLN A 35 4.34 -12.35 -15.20
C GLN A 35 2.88 -11.89 -15.23
N ILE A 36 2.59 -10.85 -15.96
CA ILE A 36 1.22 -10.38 -16.16
C ILE A 36 0.40 -11.43 -16.92
N GLY A 37 0.97 -12.02 -17.97
CA GLY A 37 0.32 -13.09 -18.73
C GLY A 37 -0.01 -14.31 -17.87
N LEU A 38 0.88 -14.74 -16.98
CA LEU A 38 0.64 -15.81 -16.02
C LEU A 38 -0.52 -15.48 -15.08
N LEU A 39 -0.57 -14.26 -14.59
CA LEU A 39 -1.63 -13.77 -13.73
C LEU A 39 -2.98 -13.79 -14.47
N GLU A 40 -3.03 -13.32 -15.70
CA GLU A 40 -4.23 -13.35 -16.54
C GLU A 40 -4.71 -14.78 -16.81
N THR A 41 -3.78 -15.69 -17.08
CA THR A 41 -4.08 -17.11 -17.29
C THR A 41 -4.68 -17.73 -16.04
N GLU A 42 -4.10 -17.49 -14.88
CA GLU A 42 -4.61 -18.01 -13.60
C GLU A 42 -6.02 -17.53 -13.31
N LEU A 43 -6.29 -16.25 -13.54
CA LEU A 43 -7.59 -15.64 -13.26
C LEU A 43 -8.62 -15.86 -14.38
N GLY A 44 -8.18 -16.32 -15.55
CA GLY A 44 -9.05 -16.59 -16.67
C GLY A 44 -9.63 -15.35 -17.34
N HIS A 45 -9.00 -14.20 -17.17
CA HIS A 45 -9.43 -12.93 -17.75
C HIS A 45 -8.24 -12.07 -18.18
N ARG A 46 -8.41 -11.32 -19.26
CA ARG A 46 -7.47 -10.25 -19.59
C ARG A 46 -7.66 -9.12 -18.60
N LEU A 47 -6.55 -8.67 -18.02
CA LEU A 47 -6.55 -7.55 -17.07
C LEU A 47 -6.16 -6.24 -17.75
N LEU A 48 -5.33 -6.34 -18.78
CA LEU A 48 -4.78 -5.21 -19.52
C LEU A 48 -4.93 -5.45 -21.02
N GLU A 49 -5.16 -4.38 -21.75
CA GLU A 49 -5.14 -4.38 -23.22
C GLU A 49 -4.05 -3.44 -23.70
N ARG A 50 -3.21 -3.92 -24.63
CA ARG A 50 -2.20 -3.08 -25.28
C ARG A 50 -2.86 -2.29 -26.39
N THR A 51 -2.67 -0.98 -26.37
CA THR A 51 -3.14 -0.07 -27.41
C THR A 51 -1.95 0.61 -28.08
N GLY A 52 -2.16 1.29 -29.19
CA GLY A 52 -1.11 2.07 -29.84
C GLY A 52 -0.55 3.23 -29.00
N ARG A 53 -1.24 3.58 -27.92
CA ARG A 53 -0.86 4.68 -27.02
C ARG A 53 -0.34 4.18 -25.64
N GLY A 54 -0.25 2.88 -25.46
CA GLY A 54 0.18 2.29 -24.20
C GLY A 54 -0.71 1.13 -23.77
N VAL A 55 -1.17 1.17 -22.53
CA VAL A 55 -1.96 0.09 -21.92
C VAL A 55 -3.24 0.67 -21.34
N SER A 56 -4.37 0.01 -21.61
CA SER A 56 -5.65 0.29 -20.96
C SER A 56 -6.04 -0.85 -20.04
N ILE A 57 -6.79 -0.54 -18.99
CA ILE A 57 -7.27 -1.53 -18.03
C ILE A 57 -8.62 -2.09 -18.48
N THR A 58 -8.83 -3.40 -18.34
CA THR A 58 -10.12 -4.04 -18.61
C THR A 58 -11.04 -3.92 -17.38
N GLU A 59 -12.30 -4.34 -17.51
CA GLU A 59 -13.22 -4.42 -16.38
C GLU A 59 -12.69 -5.35 -15.29
N ALA A 60 -12.19 -6.52 -15.68
CA ALA A 60 -11.56 -7.46 -14.75
C ALA A 60 -10.33 -6.85 -14.08
N GLY A 61 -9.52 -6.13 -14.85
CA GLY A 61 -8.36 -5.41 -14.32
C GLY A 61 -8.74 -4.34 -13.31
N SER A 62 -9.80 -3.59 -13.57
CA SER A 62 -10.31 -2.58 -12.63
C SER A 62 -10.76 -3.20 -11.31
N ALA A 63 -11.46 -4.33 -11.37
CA ALA A 63 -11.85 -5.08 -10.18
C ALA A 63 -10.64 -5.57 -9.41
N LEU A 64 -9.66 -6.15 -10.09
CA LEU A 64 -8.42 -6.63 -9.44
C LEU A 64 -7.62 -5.48 -8.84
N LEU A 65 -7.57 -4.33 -9.49
CA LEU A 65 -6.78 -3.19 -9.02
C LEU A 65 -7.18 -2.75 -7.61
N VAL A 66 -8.48 -2.69 -7.34
CA VAL A 66 -9.01 -2.36 -6.00
C VAL A 66 -8.49 -3.34 -4.95
N HIS A 67 -8.61 -4.63 -5.24
CA HIS A 67 -8.16 -5.69 -4.32
C HIS A 67 -6.64 -5.74 -4.21
N ALA A 68 -5.93 -5.54 -5.31
CA ALA A 68 -4.46 -5.53 -5.32
C ALA A 68 -3.90 -4.43 -4.42
N LYS A 69 -4.45 -3.24 -4.48
CA LYS A 69 -4.03 -2.12 -3.61
C LYS A 69 -4.28 -2.43 -2.14
N VAL A 70 -5.42 -3.04 -1.81
CA VAL A 70 -5.73 -3.45 -0.43
C VAL A 70 -4.76 -4.51 0.06
N MET A 71 -4.50 -5.54 -0.75
CA MET A 71 -3.58 -6.63 -0.39
C MET A 71 -2.15 -6.13 -0.23
N LEU A 72 -1.67 -5.30 -1.13
CA LEU A 72 -0.33 -4.72 -1.05
C LEU A 72 -0.19 -3.79 0.16
N GLY A 73 -1.22 -2.99 0.44
CA GLY A 73 -1.27 -2.15 1.62
C GLY A 73 -1.24 -2.94 2.91
N ALA A 74 -2.01 -4.02 2.98
CA ALA A 74 -2.03 -4.91 4.15
C ALA A 74 -0.67 -5.58 4.37
N ALA A 75 0.01 -5.99 3.30
CA ALA A 75 1.35 -6.57 3.38
C ALA A 75 2.37 -5.57 3.94
N GLU A 76 2.34 -4.32 3.48
CA GLU A 76 3.20 -3.27 3.99
C GLU A 76 2.89 -2.92 5.45
N ASP A 77 1.62 -2.86 5.81
CA ASP A 77 1.19 -2.63 7.20
C ASP A 77 1.68 -3.75 8.11
N ALA A 78 1.62 -5.01 7.67
CA ALA A 78 2.12 -6.15 8.43
C ALA A 78 3.63 -6.05 8.67
N LYS A 79 4.39 -5.72 7.63
CA LYS A 79 5.84 -5.53 7.74
C LYS A 79 6.19 -4.41 8.70
N PHE A 80 5.48 -3.30 8.62
CA PHE A 80 5.66 -2.15 9.49
C PHE A 80 5.38 -2.52 10.95
N GLN A 81 4.25 -3.16 11.21
CA GLN A 81 3.83 -3.57 12.56
C GLN A 81 4.85 -4.51 13.21
N ILE A 82 5.33 -5.50 12.45
CA ILE A 82 6.31 -6.49 12.96
C ILE A 82 7.67 -5.83 13.20
N LYS A 83 8.07 -4.90 12.32
CA LYS A 83 9.31 -4.15 12.48
C LYS A 83 9.28 -3.27 13.73
N GLU A 84 8.13 -2.66 14.02
CA GLU A 84 7.93 -1.84 15.21
C GLU A 84 7.97 -2.66 16.50
N MET A 85 7.62 -3.94 16.48
CA MET A 85 7.74 -4.84 17.65
C MET A 85 9.17 -5.00 18.13
N ARG A 86 10.15 -4.88 17.22
CA ARG A 86 11.59 -4.94 17.56
C ARG A 86 12.05 -3.74 18.38
N ASN A 87 11.40 -2.62 18.20
CA ASN A 87 11.69 -1.36 18.86
C ASN A 87 10.53 -0.94 19.76
N ASP A 88 9.91 -1.94 20.45
CA ASP A 88 8.71 -1.69 21.26
C ASP A 88 8.97 -0.50 22.21
N PRO A 89 8.46 0.70 21.89
CA PRO A 89 8.72 1.86 22.74
C PRO A 89 7.88 1.71 24.01
N THR A 90 8.57 1.36 25.09
CA THR A 90 8.02 1.34 26.44
C THR A 90 8.23 2.69 27.11
N GLY A 91 7.91 3.76 26.44
CA GLY A 91 8.15 5.10 26.94
C GLY A 91 6.88 5.90 27.16
N ARG A 92 7.02 7.02 27.85
CA ARG A 92 5.97 8.01 27.99
C ARG A 92 6.18 9.09 26.91
N ILE A 93 5.18 9.25 26.06
CA ILE A 93 5.21 10.30 25.03
C ILE A 93 4.22 11.38 25.44
N VAL A 94 4.66 12.63 25.45
CA VAL A 94 3.84 13.80 25.71
C VAL A 94 3.71 14.60 24.42
N VAL A 95 2.47 14.76 23.95
CA VAL A 95 2.18 15.53 22.73
C VAL A 95 1.41 16.78 23.11
N GLY A 96 1.97 17.95 22.80
CA GLY A 96 1.30 19.23 22.96
C GLY A 96 0.50 19.58 21.71
N LEU A 97 -0.80 19.87 21.88
CA LEU A 97 -1.67 20.26 20.76
C LEU A 97 -2.36 21.60 21.09
N PRO A 98 -2.45 22.53 20.13
CA PRO A 98 -3.29 23.71 20.29
C PRO A 98 -4.74 23.31 20.54
N HIS A 99 -5.47 24.09 21.33
CA HIS A 99 -6.84 23.77 21.75
C HIS A 99 -7.76 23.35 20.60
N ARG A 100 -7.78 24.11 19.52
CA ARG A 100 -8.64 23.82 18.36
C ARG A 100 -8.30 22.49 17.68
N VAL A 101 -7.04 22.12 17.69
CA VAL A 101 -6.58 20.87 17.10
C VAL A 101 -6.84 19.69 18.03
N ALA A 102 -6.70 19.90 19.34
CA ALA A 102 -6.95 18.88 20.35
C ALA A 102 -8.39 18.39 20.33
N MET A 103 -9.36 19.26 20.13
CA MET A 103 -10.78 18.91 20.09
C MET A 103 -11.14 17.90 18.99
N GLY A 104 -10.49 17.98 17.83
CA GLY A 104 -10.79 17.09 16.70
C GLY A 104 -9.86 15.89 16.57
N LEU A 105 -8.64 16.00 17.07
CA LEU A 105 -7.56 15.03 16.79
C LEU A 105 -7.19 14.16 17.99
N CYS A 106 -7.50 14.60 19.20
CA CYS A 106 -7.03 13.95 20.42
C CYS A 106 -7.51 12.50 20.54
N VAL A 107 -8.81 12.24 20.39
CA VAL A 107 -9.38 10.90 20.53
C VAL A 107 -8.92 9.95 19.42
N PRO A 108 -8.96 10.32 18.12
CA PRO A 108 -8.42 9.48 17.05
C PRO A 108 -6.93 9.19 17.23
N LEU A 109 -6.14 10.18 17.64
CA LEU A 109 -4.71 10.02 17.86
C LEU A 109 -4.40 9.03 18.97
N ILE A 110 -5.09 9.13 20.11
CA ILE A 110 -4.91 8.20 21.24
C ILE A 110 -5.32 6.78 20.86
N LYS A 111 -6.45 6.62 20.18
CA LYS A 111 -6.91 5.30 19.72
C LYS A 111 -5.90 4.64 18.79
N ARG A 112 -5.41 5.38 17.82
CA ARG A 112 -4.42 4.87 16.86
C ARG A 112 -3.11 4.53 17.55
N PHE A 113 -2.65 5.37 18.47
CA PHE A 113 -1.44 5.14 19.24
C PHE A 113 -1.55 3.87 20.10
N ARG A 114 -2.65 3.67 20.81
CA ARG A 114 -2.89 2.48 21.64
C ARG A 114 -2.94 1.20 20.83
N THR A 115 -3.45 1.28 19.59
CA THR A 115 -3.50 0.13 18.68
C THR A 115 -2.12 -0.23 18.17
N GLN A 116 -1.30 0.76 17.82
CA GLN A 116 0.02 0.55 17.21
C GLN A 116 1.13 0.34 18.24
N ILE A 117 1.02 0.97 19.40
CA ILE A 117 2.05 0.93 20.45
C ILE A 117 1.37 0.67 21.81
N PRO A 118 0.88 -0.57 22.04
CA PRO A 118 0.07 -0.87 23.24
C PRO A 118 0.82 -0.78 24.55
N ASN A 119 2.14 -0.88 24.53
CA ASN A 119 2.98 -0.89 25.75
C ASN A 119 3.57 0.49 26.10
N ALA A 120 3.23 1.53 25.36
CA ALA A 120 3.66 2.89 25.62
C ALA A 120 2.50 3.75 26.14
N LEU A 121 2.83 4.74 26.94
CA LEU A 121 1.87 5.72 27.44
C LEU A 121 1.92 6.98 26.60
N ILE A 122 0.77 7.44 26.17
CA ILE A 122 0.64 8.75 25.50
C ILE A 122 -0.12 9.70 26.41
N THR A 123 0.41 10.89 26.56
CA THR A 123 -0.26 12.01 27.23
C THR A 123 -0.40 13.15 26.24
N VAL A 124 -1.64 13.57 26.02
CA VAL A 124 -1.92 14.73 25.18
C VAL A 124 -2.22 15.91 26.10
N VAL A 125 -1.44 16.97 25.96
CA VAL A 125 -1.63 18.20 26.71
C VAL A 125 -2.10 19.30 25.79
N GLU A 126 -3.09 20.01 26.25
CA GLU A 126 -3.57 21.21 25.61
C GLU A 126 -2.63 22.35 25.98
N GLY A 127 -2.02 22.97 24.99
CA GLY A 127 -1.06 24.01 25.24
C GLY A 127 -0.94 24.99 24.10
N LEU A 128 -0.58 26.21 24.46
CA LEU A 128 -0.23 27.42 23.72
C LEU A 128 -0.58 27.49 22.24
#